data_67a609663a71fa0cd09f8723b71c8a15
#
_entry.id   67a609663a71fa0cd09f8723b71c8a15
#
_cell.length_a   1.000
_cell.length_b   1.000
_cell.length_c   1.000
_cell.angle_alpha   90.00
_cell.angle_beta   90.00
_cell.angle_gamma   90.00
#
_symmetry.space_group_name_H-M   'P 1'
#
loop_
_entity.id
_entity.type
_entity.pdbx_description
1 polymer ?
#
loop_
_entity_poly.entity_id
_entity_poly.type
_entity_poly.pdbx_seq_one_letter_code
_entity_poly.pdbx_strand_id
1 'polypeptide(L)'
;MLSTERITLRPLEPQDLEFLYRWENDTTLWQYADTVAPRSQHLLRNYIDNYDADIFRASQLRLMIEHRHRDIVDKHGYPRQGQDSGQPTECGDAADCTIGMIDIYDLDIRNQRAMIGILIAEKWRGNGYAREAIDLVADYSRDMLGLTQLAAYVATDNEASMRLFEACGFSHEGTLRRWRRVGQHWTDVAVMQRLF
;
A
#
# COMPACT_ATOMS: atom_id res chain seq x y z
N MET A 1 11.48 -4.49 12.48
CA MET A 1 11.04 -3.38 11.60
C MET A 1 10.75 -3.98 10.25
N LEU A 2 9.60 -3.69 9.66
CA LEU A 2 9.21 -4.20 8.35
C LEU A 2 9.97 -3.42 7.26
N SER A 3 11.09 -3.93 6.80
CA SER A 3 11.94 -3.20 5.85
C SER A 3 12.74 -4.13 4.95
N THR A 4 12.99 -3.67 3.72
CA THR A 4 13.97 -4.20 2.78
C THR A 4 15.18 -3.24 2.69
N GLU A 5 16.04 -3.46 1.72
CA GLU A 5 17.10 -2.50 1.42
C GLU A 5 16.57 -1.19 0.83
N ARG A 6 15.39 -1.21 0.17
CA ARG A 6 14.85 -0.08 -0.60
C ARG A 6 13.64 0.60 0.04
N ILE A 7 12.87 -0.11 0.87
CA ILE A 7 11.68 0.45 1.51
C ILE A 7 11.60 0.11 2.99
N THR A 8 10.86 0.94 3.72
CA THR A 8 10.42 0.67 5.08
C THR A 8 8.90 0.83 5.15
N LEU A 9 8.22 -0.09 5.83
CA LEU A 9 6.82 0.06 6.21
C LEU A 9 6.78 0.59 7.64
N ARG A 10 6.16 1.75 7.83
CA ARG A 10 6.03 2.41 9.13
C ARG A 10 4.57 2.72 9.48
N PRO A 11 4.25 2.90 10.76
CA PRO A 11 2.92 3.34 11.16
C PRO A 11 2.54 4.67 10.52
N LEU A 12 1.22 4.93 10.49
CA LEU A 12 0.65 6.22 10.13
C LEU A 12 0.97 7.26 11.21
N GLU A 13 1.43 8.44 10.80
CA GLU A 13 1.84 9.53 11.67
C GLU A 13 1.11 10.85 11.30
N PRO A 14 1.00 11.85 12.21
CA PRO A 14 0.30 13.11 11.93
C PRO A 14 0.78 13.86 10.69
N GLN A 15 2.07 13.76 10.36
CA GLN A 15 2.66 14.40 9.17
C GLN A 15 2.19 13.78 7.85
N ASP A 16 1.55 12.60 7.87
CA ASP A 16 1.05 11.93 6.68
C ASP A 16 -0.28 12.51 6.17
N LEU A 17 -0.86 13.48 6.87
CA LEU A 17 -2.12 14.11 6.51
C LEU A 17 -2.15 14.60 5.05
N GLU A 18 -1.08 15.22 4.58
CA GLU A 18 -0.95 15.74 3.22
C GLU A 18 -1.01 14.62 2.17
N PHE A 19 -0.35 13.48 2.43
CA PHE A 19 -0.39 12.31 1.54
C PHE A 19 -1.78 11.71 1.50
N LEU A 20 -2.40 11.48 2.66
CA LEU A 20 -3.76 10.95 2.73
C LEU A 20 -4.74 11.90 2.03
N TYR A 21 -4.64 13.21 2.24
CA TYR A 21 -5.53 14.18 1.60
C TYR A 21 -5.40 14.15 0.08
N ARG A 22 -4.18 14.05 -0.43
CA ARG A 22 -3.92 13.94 -1.88
C ARG A 22 -4.46 12.65 -2.46
N TRP A 23 -4.16 11.51 -1.86
CA TRP A 23 -4.51 10.20 -2.41
C TRP A 23 -5.99 9.85 -2.24
N GLU A 24 -6.58 10.18 -1.10
CA GLU A 24 -8.02 9.95 -0.86
C GLU A 24 -8.92 10.83 -1.73
N ASN A 25 -8.40 11.98 -2.22
CA ASN A 25 -9.14 12.90 -3.09
C ASN A 25 -8.73 12.81 -4.57
N ASP A 26 -7.82 11.91 -4.92
CA ASP A 26 -7.47 11.66 -6.32
C ASP A 26 -8.58 10.84 -7.00
N THR A 27 -9.40 11.52 -7.80
CA THR A 27 -10.53 10.89 -8.49
C THR A 27 -10.12 9.81 -9.49
N THR A 28 -8.85 9.80 -9.94
CA THR A 28 -8.34 8.75 -10.83
C THR A 28 -8.16 7.42 -10.08
N LEU A 29 -8.00 7.47 -8.76
CA LEU A 29 -7.88 6.30 -7.89
C LEU A 29 -9.24 5.75 -7.44
N TRP A 30 -10.30 6.60 -7.45
CA TRP A 30 -11.63 6.20 -6.98
C TRP A 30 -12.24 5.04 -7.77
N GLN A 31 -11.85 4.89 -9.04
CA GLN A 31 -12.27 3.75 -9.84
C GLN A 31 -11.80 2.40 -9.30
N TYR A 32 -10.73 2.39 -8.48
CA TYR A 32 -10.14 1.20 -7.87
C TYR A 32 -10.37 1.13 -6.35
N ALA A 33 -11.03 2.12 -5.77
CA ALA A 33 -11.33 2.23 -4.35
C ALA A 33 -12.84 2.31 -4.11
N ASP A 34 -13.26 2.19 -2.86
CA ASP A 34 -14.67 2.36 -2.48
C ASP A 34 -15.01 3.82 -2.10
N THR A 35 -14.08 4.74 -2.36
CA THR A 35 -14.26 6.17 -2.12
C THR A 35 -15.23 6.76 -3.15
N VAL A 36 -16.30 7.40 -2.65
CA VAL A 36 -17.34 8.00 -3.49
C VAL A 36 -17.53 9.50 -3.26
N ALA A 37 -16.81 10.07 -2.30
CA ALA A 37 -16.91 11.49 -1.94
C ALA A 37 -15.57 12.05 -1.48
N PRO A 38 -15.29 13.34 -1.73
CA PRO A 38 -14.08 13.98 -1.23
C PRO A 38 -14.01 13.95 0.30
N ARG A 39 -12.82 13.76 0.82
CA ARG A 39 -12.53 13.78 2.26
C ARG A 39 -11.90 15.11 2.65
N SER A 40 -12.43 15.77 3.69
CA SER A 40 -11.83 17.00 4.20
C SER A 40 -10.55 16.70 5.00
N GLN A 41 -9.63 17.66 5.07
CA GLN A 41 -8.46 17.54 5.94
C GLN A 41 -8.85 17.34 7.40
N HIS A 42 -9.95 17.96 7.86
CA HIS A 42 -10.46 17.76 9.22
C HIS A 42 -10.85 16.30 9.48
N LEU A 43 -11.58 15.68 8.55
CA LEU A 43 -11.95 14.26 8.66
C LEU A 43 -10.72 13.35 8.71
N LEU A 44 -9.74 13.60 7.84
CA LEU A 44 -8.52 12.81 7.78
C LEU A 44 -7.63 13.02 9.00
N ARG A 45 -7.56 14.24 9.53
CA ARG A 45 -6.86 14.52 10.80
C ARG A 45 -7.51 13.75 11.95
N ASN A 46 -8.82 13.81 12.07
CA ASN A 46 -9.54 13.05 13.10
C ASN A 46 -9.31 11.54 12.95
N TYR A 47 -9.21 11.03 11.71
CA TYR A 47 -8.88 9.64 11.46
C TYR A 47 -7.47 9.30 11.97
N ILE A 48 -6.47 10.14 11.69
CA ILE A 48 -5.10 9.94 12.18
C ILE A 48 -5.03 10.03 13.71
N ASP A 49 -5.63 11.08 14.30
CA ASP A 49 -5.58 11.34 15.74
C ASP A 49 -6.28 10.24 16.57
N ASN A 50 -7.28 9.58 15.98
CA ASN A 50 -8.01 8.49 16.62
C ASN A 50 -7.67 7.11 16.03
N TYR A 51 -6.54 7.01 15.30
CA TYR A 51 -6.12 5.74 14.71
C TYR A 51 -5.86 4.70 15.79
N ASP A 52 -6.62 3.61 15.74
CA ASP A 52 -6.45 2.53 16.70
C ASP A 52 -5.28 1.64 16.32
N ALA A 53 -4.24 1.66 17.14
CA ALA A 53 -3.06 0.84 16.94
C ALA A 53 -3.28 -0.64 17.31
N ASP A 54 -4.40 -0.97 17.98
CA ASP A 54 -4.77 -2.37 18.25
C ASP A 54 -5.44 -2.97 17.01
N ILE A 55 -4.63 -3.65 16.19
CA ILE A 55 -5.07 -4.29 14.94
C ILE A 55 -6.23 -5.27 15.15
N PHE A 56 -6.30 -5.93 16.31
CA PHE A 56 -7.34 -6.91 16.61
C PHE A 56 -8.70 -6.24 16.90
N ARG A 57 -8.67 -5.07 17.52
CA ARG A 57 -9.88 -4.26 17.78
C ARG A 57 -10.31 -3.49 16.54
N ALA A 58 -9.35 -2.88 15.84
CA ALA A 58 -9.62 -2.11 14.63
C ALA A 58 -9.96 -2.99 13.43
N SER A 59 -9.56 -4.27 13.44
CA SER A 59 -9.59 -5.18 12.29
C SER A 59 -8.89 -4.59 11.05
N GLN A 60 -7.97 -3.67 11.27
CA GLN A 60 -7.24 -2.95 10.23
C GLN A 60 -5.84 -2.55 10.71
N LEU A 61 -4.87 -2.60 9.80
CA LEU A 61 -3.55 -2.00 9.95
C LEU A 61 -3.19 -1.24 8.68
N ARG A 62 -2.98 0.07 8.78
CA ARG A 62 -2.46 0.91 7.70
C ARG A 62 -0.99 1.21 7.94
N LEU A 63 -0.17 0.93 6.94
CA LEU A 63 1.25 1.23 6.95
C LEU A 63 1.60 2.16 5.78
N MET A 64 2.43 3.16 6.07
CA MET A 64 3.01 4.03 5.06
C MET A 64 4.25 3.36 4.48
N ILE A 65 4.39 3.43 3.16
CA ILE A 65 5.55 2.89 2.44
C ILE A 65 6.53 4.04 2.24
N GLU A 66 7.70 3.93 2.84
CA GLU A 66 8.74 4.93 2.77
C GLU A 66 9.93 4.39 1.98
N HIS A 67 10.38 5.17 0.99
CA HIS A 67 11.60 4.85 0.25
C HIS A 67 12.82 5.12 1.12
N ARG A 68 13.69 4.12 1.25
CA ARG A 68 14.95 4.27 1.98
C ARG A 68 15.98 4.93 1.07
N HIS A 69 16.34 6.15 1.41
CA HIS A 69 17.52 6.75 0.81
C HIS A 69 18.74 6.00 1.35
N ARG A 70 19.41 5.23 0.52
CA ARG A 70 20.77 4.82 0.86
C ARG A 70 21.62 6.10 0.76
N ASP A 71 22.22 6.53 1.87
CA ASP A 71 23.41 7.37 1.80
C ASP A 71 24.39 6.60 0.91
N ILE A 72 24.53 7.06 -0.35
CA ILE A 72 25.53 6.52 -1.25
C ILE A 72 26.86 7.03 -0.69
N VAL A 73 27.41 6.24 0.22
CA VAL A 73 28.78 6.46 0.69
C VAL A 73 29.74 5.90 -0.36
N ASP A 74 30.81 6.59 -0.61
CA ASP A 74 31.90 6.09 -1.43
C ASP A 74 32.61 4.92 -0.71
N LYS A 75 33.53 4.30 -1.40
CA LYS A 75 34.34 3.20 -0.84
C LYS A 75 35.17 3.58 0.40
N HIS A 76 35.15 4.85 0.81
CA HIS A 76 35.81 5.39 1.99
C HIS A 76 34.84 5.82 3.09
N GLY A 77 33.51 5.62 2.88
CA GLY A 77 32.49 5.95 3.90
C GLY A 77 32.04 7.41 3.88
N TYR A 78 32.38 8.20 2.86
CA TYR A 78 31.96 9.59 2.74
C TYR A 78 30.69 9.71 1.86
N PRO A 79 29.70 10.56 2.25
CA PRO A 79 28.52 10.81 1.44
C PRO A 79 28.93 11.34 0.05
N ARG A 80 28.52 10.70 -1.02
CA ARG A 80 28.69 11.23 -2.38
C ARG A 80 27.74 12.41 -2.57
N GLN A 81 28.29 13.62 -2.66
CA GLN A 81 27.57 14.77 -3.19
C GLN A 81 27.24 14.53 -4.67
N GLY A 82 25.97 14.69 -5.02
CA GLY A 82 25.35 14.29 -6.27
C GLY A 82 26.18 14.51 -7.53
N GLN A 83 26.33 13.47 -8.32
CA GLN A 83 26.48 13.54 -9.78
C GLN A 83 25.22 12.99 -10.41
N ASP A 84 24.60 13.87 -11.15
CA ASP A 84 23.40 13.74 -11.96
C ASP A 84 23.44 12.49 -12.84
N SER A 85 22.67 11.47 -12.53
CA SER A 85 22.41 10.33 -13.41
C SER A 85 20.91 10.15 -13.57
N GLY A 86 20.18 11.20 -14.02
CA GLY A 86 18.87 11.08 -14.68
C GLY A 86 17.75 10.31 -14.00
N GLN A 87 17.90 9.87 -12.76
CA GLN A 87 16.87 9.28 -11.92
C GLN A 87 16.47 10.28 -10.83
N PRO A 88 15.20 10.34 -10.44
CA PRO A 88 14.74 11.28 -9.43
C PRO A 88 15.40 10.97 -8.08
N THR A 89 16.48 11.68 -7.76
CA THR A 89 17.24 11.63 -6.49
C THR A 89 16.77 12.73 -5.54
N GLU A 90 15.48 13.07 -5.55
CA GLU A 90 14.97 14.14 -4.70
C GLU A 90 14.04 13.58 -3.62
N CYS A 91 14.66 12.99 -2.59
CA CYS A 91 14.13 12.99 -1.24
C CYS A 91 14.75 14.19 -0.50
N GLY A 92 14.21 15.38 -0.70
CA GLY A 92 14.74 16.62 -0.13
C GLY A 92 14.50 16.77 1.37
N ASP A 93 13.35 16.29 1.86
CA ASP A 93 12.97 16.22 3.27
C ASP A 93 12.30 14.86 3.51
N ALA A 94 12.25 14.40 4.76
CA ALA A 94 11.64 13.10 5.14
C ALA A 94 10.20 12.91 4.57
N ALA A 95 9.49 14.02 4.36
CA ALA A 95 8.17 14.04 3.72
C ALA A 95 8.17 13.55 2.25
N ASP A 96 9.25 13.76 1.50
CA ASP A 96 9.30 13.37 0.07
C ASP A 96 9.58 11.88 -0.15
N CYS A 97 9.91 11.15 0.92
CA CYS A 97 10.23 9.73 0.85
C CYS A 97 9.03 8.81 1.00
N THR A 98 7.85 9.33 1.37
CA THR A 98 6.62 8.54 1.44
C THR A 98 6.09 8.29 0.04
N ILE A 99 6.14 7.02 -0.40
CA ILE A 99 5.89 6.62 -1.78
C ILE A 99 4.55 5.91 -1.98
N GLY A 100 3.87 5.56 -0.89
CA GLY A 100 2.61 4.84 -0.95
C GLY A 100 2.09 4.43 0.42
N MET A 101 1.06 3.62 0.43
CA MET A 101 0.50 2.98 1.61
C MET A 101 0.04 1.56 1.30
N ILE A 102 0.01 0.71 2.33
CA ILE A 102 -0.48 -0.66 2.25
C ILE A 102 -1.35 -0.93 3.47
N ASP A 103 -2.49 -1.54 3.24
CA ASP A 103 -3.48 -1.85 4.27
C ASP A 103 -3.66 -3.37 4.41
N ILE A 104 -3.73 -3.84 5.66
CA ILE A 104 -4.41 -5.07 6.03
C ILE A 104 -5.76 -4.65 6.58
N TYR A 105 -6.86 -5.25 6.13
CA TYR A 105 -8.20 -4.93 6.59
C TYR A 105 -9.11 -6.17 6.60
N ASP A 106 -10.30 -6.04 7.19
CA ASP A 106 -11.21 -7.18 7.39
C ASP A 106 -10.52 -8.37 8.06
N LEU A 107 -9.70 -8.07 9.09
CA LEU A 107 -8.97 -9.08 9.83
C LEU A 107 -9.93 -10.00 10.58
N ASP A 108 -9.93 -11.27 10.21
CA ASP A 108 -10.73 -12.33 10.82
C ASP A 108 -9.78 -13.35 11.49
N ILE A 109 -9.55 -13.14 12.78
CA ILE A 109 -8.64 -13.98 13.58
C ILE A 109 -9.15 -15.41 13.69
N ARG A 110 -10.47 -15.60 13.80
CA ARG A 110 -11.07 -16.92 13.92
C ARG A 110 -10.78 -17.80 12.70
N ASN A 111 -10.86 -17.20 11.52
CA ASN A 111 -10.61 -17.87 10.25
C ASN A 111 -9.20 -17.64 9.72
N GLN A 112 -8.33 -16.95 10.51
CA GLN A 112 -6.92 -16.67 10.21
C GLN A 112 -6.71 -16.07 8.82
N ARG A 113 -7.51 -15.07 8.46
CA ARG A 113 -7.50 -14.42 7.16
C ARG A 113 -7.61 -12.91 7.27
N ALA A 114 -7.15 -12.20 6.24
CA ALA A 114 -7.38 -10.78 6.07
C ALA A 114 -7.41 -10.40 4.59
N MET A 115 -7.90 -9.20 4.32
CA MET A 115 -7.80 -8.55 3.02
C MET A 115 -6.57 -7.64 2.99
N ILE A 116 -6.00 -7.43 1.79
CA ILE A 116 -4.88 -6.53 1.57
C ILE A 116 -5.20 -5.54 0.44
N GLY A 117 -4.79 -4.29 0.61
CA GLY A 117 -4.86 -3.24 -0.40
C GLY A 117 -3.57 -2.44 -0.45
N ILE A 118 -3.17 -1.98 -1.61
CA ILE A 118 -1.93 -1.22 -1.79
C ILE A 118 -2.12 -0.06 -2.76
N LEU A 119 -1.46 1.05 -2.44
CA LEU A 119 -1.33 2.22 -3.30
C LEU A 119 0.14 2.62 -3.38
N ILE A 120 0.64 2.82 -4.60
CA ILE A 120 1.92 3.47 -4.88
C ILE A 120 1.66 4.75 -5.66
N ALA A 121 2.23 5.85 -5.19
CA ALA A 121 2.16 7.15 -5.87
C ALA A 121 2.73 7.03 -7.30
N GLU A 122 2.10 7.71 -8.26
CA GLU A 122 2.34 7.53 -9.68
C GLU A 122 3.83 7.60 -10.06
N LYS A 123 4.54 8.61 -9.57
CA LYS A 123 5.97 8.81 -9.84
C LYS A 123 6.87 7.65 -9.40
N TRP A 124 6.38 6.78 -8.52
CA TRP A 124 7.14 5.66 -7.95
C TRP A 124 6.73 4.29 -8.50
N ARG A 125 5.70 4.24 -9.38
CA ARG A 125 5.25 2.98 -10.00
C ARG A 125 6.29 2.42 -10.95
N GLY A 126 6.19 1.11 -11.25
CA GLY A 126 7.09 0.45 -12.19
C GLY A 126 8.47 0.07 -11.62
N ASN A 127 8.79 0.43 -10.37
CA ASN A 127 10.09 0.19 -9.74
C ASN A 127 10.14 -1.05 -8.84
N GLY A 128 9.05 -1.82 -8.73
CA GLY A 128 8.98 -3.03 -7.91
C GLY A 128 8.65 -2.81 -6.44
N TYR A 129 8.50 -1.56 -5.97
CA TYR A 129 8.22 -1.26 -4.56
C TYR A 129 6.93 -1.88 -4.03
N ALA A 130 5.87 -1.93 -4.87
CA ALA A 130 4.61 -2.58 -4.50
C ALA A 130 4.82 -4.05 -4.17
N ARG A 131 5.63 -4.77 -4.95
CA ARG A 131 5.94 -6.17 -4.70
C ARG A 131 6.65 -6.36 -3.37
N GLU A 132 7.70 -5.56 -3.11
CA GLU A 132 8.42 -5.64 -1.84
C GLU A 132 7.50 -5.36 -0.64
N ALA A 133 6.60 -4.36 -0.74
CA ALA A 133 5.67 -4.05 0.32
C ALA A 133 4.68 -5.19 0.58
N ILE A 134 4.13 -5.81 -0.49
CA ILE A 134 3.23 -6.97 -0.37
C ILE A 134 3.95 -8.17 0.25
N ASP A 135 5.17 -8.46 -0.17
CA ASP A 135 5.94 -9.58 0.36
C ASP A 135 6.25 -9.37 1.86
N LEU A 136 6.66 -8.16 2.28
CA LEU A 136 6.84 -7.82 3.70
C LEU A 136 5.57 -7.99 4.53
N VAL A 137 4.43 -7.53 4.02
CA VAL A 137 3.14 -7.66 4.72
C VAL A 137 2.68 -9.10 4.76
N ALA A 138 2.92 -9.89 3.70
CA ALA A 138 2.59 -11.30 3.67
C ALA A 138 3.39 -12.09 4.72
N ASP A 139 4.70 -11.86 4.81
CA ASP A 139 5.53 -12.48 5.84
C ASP A 139 5.10 -12.05 7.25
N TYR A 140 4.82 -10.77 7.46
CA TYR A 140 4.29 -10.27 8.74
C TYR A 140 2.95 -10.92 9.10
N SER A 141 2.04 -11.04 8.14
CA SER A 141 0.72 -11.66 8.34
C SER A 141 0.83 -13.13 8.74
N ARG A 142 1.73 -13.88 8.10
CA ARG A 142 1.98 -15.27 8.42
C ARG A 142 2.69 -15.43 9.78
N ASP A 143 3.80 -14.72 9.97
CA ASP A 143 4.73 -15.01 11.07
C ASP A 143 4.34 -14.32 12.37
N MET A 144 3.73 -13.13 12.31
CA MET A 144 3.38 -12.35 13.50
C MET A 144 1.89 -12.39 13.83
N LEU A 145 1.01 -12.37 12.80
CA LEU A 145 -0.43 -12.41 13.02
C LEU A 145 -0.99 -13.85 13.00
N GLY A 146 -0.19 -14.83 12.57
CA GLY A 146 -0.62 -16.22 12.49
C GLY A 146 -1.72 -16.48 11.46
N LEU A 147 -1.78 -15.64 10.41
CA LEU A 147 -2.76 -15.83 9.35
C LEU A 147 -2.34 -16.98 8.45
N THR A 148 -3.32 -17.69 7.90
CA THR A 148 -3.11 -18.76 6.92
C THR A 148 -3.31 -18.30 5.49
N GLN A 149 -3.86 -17.10 5.31
CA GLN A 149 -4.15 -16.57 3.98
C GLN A 149 -4.34 -15.06 3.97
N LEU A 150 -4.07 -14.47 2.81
CA LEU A 150 -4.46 -13.12 2.43
C LEU A 150 -5.29 -13.15 1.16
N ALA A 151 -6.24 -12.22 1.04
CA ALA A 151 -6.98 -12.02 -0.19
C ALA A 151 -6.97 -10.54 -0.62
N ALA A 152 -7.26 -10.30 -1.89
CA ALA A 152 -7.39 -8.96 -2.45
C ALA A 152 -8.52 -8.91 -3.47
N TYR A 153 -9.22 -7.78 -3.53
CA TYR A 153 -10.19 -7.47 -4.57
C TYR A 153 -9.54 -6.56 -5.62
N VAL A 154 -9.41 -7.05 -6.83
CA VAL A 154 -8.76 -6.33 -7.92
C VAL A 154 -9.75 -6.14 -9.07
N ALA A 155 -9.97 -4.90 -9.50
CA ALA A 155 -10.78 -4.64 -10.70
C ALA A 155 -10.15 -5.34 -11.90
N THR A 156 -10.95 -6.06 -12.69
CA THR A 156 -10.43 -6.91 -13.79
C THR A 156 -9.79 -6.11 -14.92
N ASP A 157 -10.12 -4.82 -15.03
CA ASP A 157 -9.51 -3.86 -15.95
C ASP A 157 -8.20 -3.24 -15.42
N ASN A 158 -7.86 -3.48 -14.15
CA ASN A 158 -6.58 -3.08 -13.56
C ASN A 158 -5.52 -4.17 -13.78
N GLU A 159 -5.10 -4.34 -15.04
CA GLU A 159 -4.11 -5.36 -15.41
C GLU A 159 -2.79 -5.25 -14.65
N ALA A 160 -2.37 -4.02 -14.29
CA ALA A 160 -1.14 -3.81 -13.56
C ALA A 160 -1.22 -4.42 -12.15
N SER A 161 -2.37 -4.23 -11.48
CA SER A 161 -2.62 -4.81 -10.15
C SER A 161 -2.78 -6.33 -10.22
N MET A 162 -3.47 -6.84 -11.25
CA MET A 162 -3.59 -8.29 -11.48
C MET A 162 -2.21 -8.95 -11.57
N ARG A 163 -1.36 -8.46 -12.47
CA ARG A 163 0.02 -8.96 -12.63
C ARG A 163 0.86 -8.82 -11.37
N LEU A 164 0.67 -7.74 -10.62
CA LEU A 164 1.38 -7.53 -9.35
C LEU A 164 1.02 -8.62 -8.33
N PHE A 165 -0.27 -8.85 -8.08
CA PHE A 165 -0.70 -9.85 -7.11
C PHE A 165 -0.31 -11.27 -7.54
N GLU A 166 -0.41 -11.62 -8.82
CA GLU A 166 0.10 -12.89 -9.36
C GLU A 166 1.59 -13.06 -9.09
N ALA A 167 2.40 -12.01 -9.35
CA ALA A 167 3.84 -12.03 -9.10
C ALA A 167 4.19 -12.15 -7.60
N CYS A 168 3.27 -11.77 -6.70
CA CYS A 168 3.37 -11.95 -5.25
C CYS A 168 2.77 -13.29 -4.75
N GLY A 169 2.46 -14.23 -5.66
CA GLY A 169 1.98 -15.57 -5.30
C GLY A 169 0.50 -15.65 -4.97
N PHE A 170 -0.30 -14.65 -5.37
CA PHE A 170 -1.75 -14.74 -5.30
C PHE A 170 -2.28 -15.44 -6.55
N SER A 171 -3.25 -16.34 -6.38
CA SER A 171 -4.01 -16.98 -7.44
C SER A 171 -5.36 -16.30 -7.64
N HIS A 172 -5.86 -16.30 -8.87
CA HIS A 172 -7.20 -15.82 -9.20
C HIS A 172 -8.23 -16.92 -8.90
N GLU A 173 -9.01 -16.75 -7.83
CA GLU A 173 -9.94 -17.77 -7.35
C GLU A 173 -11.37 -17.60 -7.88
N GLY A 174 -11.69 -16.43 -8.40
CA GLY A 174 -13.01 -16.17 -8.97
C GLY A 174 -13.23 -14.72 -9.34
N THR A 175 -14.36 -14.47 -10.03
CA THR A 175 -14.74 -13.13 -10.49
C THR A 175 -16.14 -12.77 -10.02
N LEU A 176 -16.26 -11.67 -9.31
CA LEU A 176 -17.50 -11.04 -8.91
C LEU A 176 -17.97 -10.12 -10.05
N ARG A 177 -19.02 -10.54 -10.75
CA ARG A 177 -19.51 -9.81 -11.93
C ARG A 177 -20.26 -8.55 -11.53
N ARG A 178 -20.01 -7.44 -12.26
CA ARG A 178 -20.66 -6.14 -12.04
C ARG A 178 -20.63 -5.72 -10.57
N TRP A 179 -19.48 -5.96 -9.93
CA TRP A 179 -19.33 -5.76 -8.49
C TRP A 179 -19.09 -4.30 -8.10
N ARG A 180 -18.31 -3.57 -8.91
CA ARG A 180 -17.97 -2.17 -8.67
C ARG A 180 -18.63 -1.28 -9.70
N ARG A 181 -19.23 -0.18 -9.24
CA ARG A 181 -19.84 0.83 -10.11
C ARG A 181 -18.97 2.08 -10.15
N VAL A 182 -18.58 2.50 -11.35
CA VAL A 182 -17.86 3.75 -11.60
C VAL A 182 -18.71 4.59 -12.56
N GLY A 183 -19.33 5.64 -12.04
CA GLY A 183 -20.29 6.44 -12.82
C GLY A 183 -21.47 5.61 -13.33
N GLN A 184 -21.58 5.45 -14.64
CA GLN A 184 -22.61 4.63 -15.28
C GLN A 184 -22.13 3.22 -15.67
N HIS A 185 -20.86 2.92 -15.46
CA HIS A 185 -20.25 1.64 -15.83
C HIS A 185 -20.12 0.70 -14.63
N TRP A 186 -20.21 -0.58 -14.91
CA TRP A 186 -19.98 -1.64 -13.94
C TRP A 186 -18.70 -2.39 -14.30
N THR A 187 -17.84 -2.58 -13.33
CA THR A 187 -16.59 -3.34 -13.48
C THR A 187 -16.68 -4.64 -12.69
N ASP A 188 -16.17 -5.70 -13.26
CA ASP A 188 -15.99 -6.98 -12.58
C ASP A 188 -14.78 -6.89 -11.65
N VAL A 189 -14.80 -7.68 -10.57
CA VAL A 189 -13.72 -7.72 -9.59
C VAL A 189 -13.22 -9.14 -9.44
N ALA A 190 -11.93 -9.33 -9.66
CA ALA A 190 -11.24 -10.58 -9.39
C ALA A 190 -11.01 -10.74 -7.88
N VAL A 191 -11.25 -11.93 -7.37
CA VAL A 191 -10.87 -12.36 -6.03
C VAL A 191 -9.52 -13.04 -6.16
N MET A 192 -8.49 -12.40 -5.62
CA MET A 192 -7.11 -12.91 -5.59
C MET A 192 -6.82 -13.45 -4.19
N GLN A 193 -6.20 -14.63 -4.07
CA GLN A 193 -5.92 -15.28 -2.79
C GLN A 193 -4.49 -15.83 -2.76
N ARG A 194 -3.81 -15.65 -1.63
CA ARG A 194 -2.53 -16.30 -1.32
C ARG A 194 -2.67 -17.12 -0.05
N LEU A 195 -2.44 -18.42 -0.13
CA LEU A 195 -2.32 -19.33 1.02
C LEU A 195 -0.86 -19.37 1.48
N PHE A 196 -0.64 -19.51 2.79
CA PHE A 196 0.69 -19.59 3.42
C PHE A 196 1.07 -21.02 3.76
#